data_15bbc86332895ee12a77da78561fdfe6
#
_entry.id   15bbc86332895ee12a77da78561fdfe6
#
_cell.length_a   1.000
_cell.length_b   1.000
_cell.length_c   1.000
_cell.angle_alpha   90.00
_cell.angle_beta   90.00
_cell.angle_gamma   90.00
#
_symmetry.space_group_name_H-M   'P 1'
#
loop_
_entity.id
_entity.type
_entity.pdbx_description
1 polymer ?
#
loop_
_entity_poly.entity_id
_entity_poly.type
_entity_poly.pdbx_seq_one_letter_code
_entity_poly.pdbx_strand_id
1 'polypeptide(L)'
;MDRDLYAPLADRFGATRRPPAHDPPPEYDACQLRMDNGDLALFAWSDEDAYWLGNTETPEALWRTNKCTFAEAPYPIARWAQRELLTELQVGEPWLAEYAYVSWYFLPVLFSKDGRETTREFFRDHASGFPDATREDGLSFYEGVLSATDLDDHRYTMASKLGTSEYVDLVRMRATMAEFNAAKLLTDAGYEYTPEVALDSGHALDFRVHDPETLVEVTRPEPPTRRRAGTPAAALRETVGGKSNDQLSAHEDAVVFVDCSSFRDDEWNA
;
A
#
# COMPACT_ATOMS: atom_id res chain seq x y z
N MET A 1 5.85 8.05 33.51
CA MET A 1 5.74 8.01 32.03
C MET A 1 4.63 8.91 31.48
N ASP A 2 3.47 8.94 32.10
CA ASP A 2 2.31 9.67 31.55
C ASP A 2 2.49 11.17 31.36
N ARG A 3 3.14 11.86 32.29
CA ARG A 3 3.19 13.32 32.30
C ARG A 3 4.22 13.88 31.32
N ASP A 4 5.35 13.20 31.17
CA ASP A 4 6.46 13.71 30.36
C ASP A 4 6.29 13.44 28.87
N LEU A 5 5.53 12.41 28.49
CA LEU A 5 5.19 12.11 27.10
C LEU A 5 3.88 12.78 26.65
N TYR A 6 2.86 12.74 27.50
CA TYR A 6 1.53 13.21 27.16
C TYR A 6 1.44 14.73 27.05
N ALA A 7 2.07 15.48 27.98
CA ALA A 7 1.95 16.93 27.99
C ALA A 7 2.39 17.60 26.68
N PRO A 8 3.57 17.28 26.09
CA PRO A 8 3.98 17.86 24.81
C PRO A 8 3.04 17.52 23.66
N LEU A 9 2.44 16.34 23.67
CA LEU A 9 1.48 15.91 22.64
C LEU A 9 0.15 16.64 22.77
N ALA A 10 -0.35 16.79 24.01
CA ALA A 10 -1.57 17.55 24.26
C ALA A 10 -1.40 19.02 23.91
N ASP A 11 -0.28 19.62 24.29
CA ASP A 11 -0.02 21.06 24.08
C ASP A 11 0.21 21.43 22.61
N ARG A 12 0.84 20.54 21.84
CA ARG A 12 1.21 20.83 20.45
C ARG A 12 0.21 20.30 19.43
N PHE A 13 -0.44 19.18 19.71
CA PHE A 13 -1.26 18.44 18.75
C PHE A 13 -2.68 18.17 19.22
N GLY A 14 -3.07 18.75 20.37
CA GLY A 14 -4.39 18.50 20.94
C GLY A 14 -4.62 17.03 21.33
N ALA A 15 -3.54 16.30 21.65
CA ALA A 15 -3.64 14.87 21.90
C ALA A 15 -4.59 14.55 23.04
N THR A 16 -5.51 13.62 22.78
CA THR A 16 -6.45 13.10 23.76
C THR A 16 -6.12 11.64 24.06
N ARG A 17 -5.91 11.33 25.35
CA ARG A 17 -5.67 9.95 25.79
C ARG A 17 -6.98 9.18 25.81
N ARG A 18 -6.94 7.95 25.27
CA ARG A 18 -8.05 7.00 25.26
C ARG A 18 -7.58 5.61 25.72
N PRO A 19 -8.45 4.81 26.31
CA PRO A 19 -8.15 3.40 26.48
C PRO A 19 -8.05 2.75 25.09
N PRO A 20 -7.22 1.72 24.93
CA PRO A 20 -7.18 0.94 23.72
C PRO A 20 -8.53 0.22 23.47
N ALA A 21 -8.85 -0.08 22.22
CA ALA A 21 -10.05 -0.81 21.84
C ALA A 21 -9.91 -2.32 22.14
N HIS A 22 -8.67 -2.81 22.18
CA HIS A 22 -8.32 -4.20 22.46
C HIS A 22 -7.38 -4.29 23.66
N ASP A 23 -7.55 -5.33 24.47
CA ASP A 23 -6.63 -5.57 25.58
C ASP A 23 -5.20 -5.80 25.06
N PRO A 24 -4.20 -5.14 25.63
CA PRO A 24 -2.80 -5.43 25.34
C PRO A 24 -2.41 -6.84 25.86
N PRO A 25 -1.22 -7.36 25.51
CA PRO A 25 -0.71 -8.57 26.12
C PRO A 25 -0.70 -8.46 27.66
N PRO A 26 -0.93 -9.55 28.40
CA PRO A 26 -1.23 -9.51 29.85
C PRO A 26 -0.19 -8.81 30.73
N GLU A 27 1.07 -8.80 30.31
CA GLU A 27 2.18 -8.15 31.04
C GLU A 27 2.33 -6.65 30.73
N TYR A 28 1.49 -6.09 29.85
CA TYR A 28 1.60 -4.70 29.40
C TYR A 28 0.36 -3.89 29.75
N ASP A 29 0.63 -2.68 30.20
CA ASP A 29 -0.35 -1.58 30.15
C ASP A 29 -0.27 -0.89 28.80
N ALA A 30 -1.39 -0.29 28.36
CA ALA A 30 -1.39 0.42 27.09
C ALA A 30 -2.27 1.67 27.11
N CYS A 31 -2.00 2.59 26.20
CA CYS A 31 -2.88 3.70 25.87
C CYS A 31 -2.78 4.10 24.40
N GLN A 32 -3.84 4.74 23.93
CA GLN A 32 -3.94 5.36 22.64
C GLN A 32 -3.96 6.88 22.81
N LEU A 33 -3.21 7.60 22.00
CA LEU A 33 -3.30 9.05 21.89
C LEU A 33 -3.81 9.41 20.49
N ARG A 34 -4.90 10.15 20.44
CA ARG A 34 -5.45 10.70 19.19
C ARG A 34 -5.20 12.19 19.14
N MET A 35 -4.69 12.69 18.04
CA MET A 35 -4.36 14.09 17.81
C MET A 35 -5.43 14.78 16.97
N ASP A 36 -5.52 16.12 17.04
CA ASP A 36 -6.55 16.90 16.34
C ASP A 36 -6.44 16.79 14.81
N ASN A 37 -5.24 16.55 14.29
CA ASN A 37 -4.99 16.34 12.87
C ASN A 37 -5.31 14.91 12.38
N GLY A 38 -5.87 14.06 13.25
CA GLY A 38 -6.19 12.67 12.93
C GLY A 38 -5.02 11.69 13.07
N ASP A 39 -3.85 12.15 13.53
CA ASP A 39 -2.74 11.26 13.83
C ASP A 39 -3.02 10.46 15.10
N LEU A 40 -2.41 9.28 15.16
CA LEU A 40 -2.56 8.31 16.24
C LEU A 40 -1.19 7.90 16.77
N ALA A 41 -1.09 7.78 18.08
CA ALA A 41 0.05 7.13 18.71
C ALA A 41 -0.43 6.05 19.69
N LEU A 42 0.18 4.88 19.62
CA LEU A 42 -0.03 3.75 20.50
C LEU A 42 1.18 3.56 21.39
N PHE A 43 0.93 3.29 22.66
CA PHE A 43 1.95 2.98 23.66
C PHE A 43 1.56 1.72 24.40
N ALA A 44 2.53 0.81 24.55
CA ALA A 44 2.43 -0.35 25.43
C ALA A 44 3.69 -0.40 26.30
N TRP A 45 3.54 -0.66 27.62
CA TRP A 45 4.66 -0.70 28.55
C TRP A 45 4.45 -1.74 29.65
N SER A 46 5.56 -2.30 30.09
CA SER A 46 5.67 -3.14 31.26
C SER A 46 6.65 -2.51 32.26
N ASP A 47 7.02 -3.24 33.31
CA ASP A 47 8.08 -2.83 34.23
C ASP A 47 9.47 -2.84 33.57
N GLU A 48 9.66 -3.63 32.52
CA GLU A 48 10.93 -3.85 31.86
C GLU A 48 11.06 -3.11 30.51
N ASP A 49 9.98 -3.07 29.72
CA ASP A 49 10.00 -2.61 28.33
C ASP A 49 8.89 -1.60 28.03
N ALA A 50 9.12 -0.77 27.03
CA ALA A 50 8.12 0.12 26.47
C ALA A 50 8.21 0.16 24.94
N TYR A 51 7.06 0.06 24.28
CA TYR A 51 6.92 0.09 22.84
C TYR A 51 5.97 1.20 22.43
N TRP A 52 6.23 1.79 21.29
CA TRP A 52 5.39 2.83 20.74
C TRP A 52 5.29 2.74 19.22
N LEU A 53 4.17 3.18 18.69
CA LEU A 53 3.91 3.37 17.28
C LEU A 53 3.17 4.68 17.11
N GLY A 54 3.55 5.51 16.15
CA GLY A 54 2.82 6.73 15.85
C GLY A 54 3.08 7.22 14.43
N ASN A 55 2.14 8.00 13.91
CA ASN A 55 2.26 8.72 12.67
C ASN A 55 2.00 10.20 12.95
N THR A 56 3.04 10.99 13.13
CA THR A 56 2.92 12.41 13.45
C THR A 56 3.47 13.29 12.35
N GLU A 57 2.97 14.52 12.28
CA GLU A 57 3.46 15.49 11.31
C GLU A 57 4.77 16.12 11.72
N THR A 58 5.10 16.11 13.01
CA THR A 58 6.25 16.81 13.56
C THR A 58 7.20 15.82 14.21
N PRO A 59 8.12 15.20 13.44
CA PRO A 59 9.05 14.20 13.96
C PRO A 59 9.94 14.70 15.09
N GLU A 60 10.17 16.02 15.18
CA GLU A 60 10.97 16.66 16.23
C GLU A 60 10.29 16.63 17.60
N ALA A 61 8.97 16.51 17.62
CA ALA A 61 8.19 16.44 18.85
C ALA A 61 7.95 15.01 19.34
N LEU A 62 8.08 14.04 18.45
CA LEU A 62 7.91 12.63 18.71
C LEU A 62 8.98 11.83 17.98
N TRP A 63 9.10 10.57 18.38
CA TRP A 63 9.94 9.63 17.65
C TRP A 63 9.39 9.40 16.25
N ARG A 64 10.29 9.25 15.30
CA ARG A 64 9.92 8.82 13.96
C ARG A 64 9.40 7.40 13.98
N THR A 65 8.32 7.17 13.27
CA THR A 65 7.92 5.83 12.86
C THR A 65 8.32 5.63 11.41
N ASN A 66 8.91 4.48 11.12
CA ASN A 66 8.96 3.98 9.76
C ASN A 66 7.59 3.36 9.43
N LYS A 67 7.22 3.34 8.16
CA LYS A 67 6.01 2.65 7.70
C LYS A 67 6.00 1.15 8.04
N CYS A 68 7.13 0.60 8.47
CA CYS A 68 7.39 -0.82 8.74
C CYS A 68 7.67 -1.15 10.21
N THR A 69 7.29 -0.30 11.14
CA THR A 69 7.66 -0.45 12.58
C THR A 69 7.05 -1.64 13.30
N PHE A 70 6.07 -2.31 12.73
CA PHE A 70 5.52 -3.55 13.31
C PHE A 70 6.55 -4.68 13.44
N ALA A 71 7.62 -4.66 12.65
CA ALA A 71 8.66 -5.68 12.69
C ALA A 71 9.64 -5.53 13.87
N GLU A 72 9.71 -4.34 14.48
CA GLU A 72 10.67 -4.04 15.57
C GLU A 72 10.13 -4.39 16.96
N ALA A 73 8.80 -4.50 17.09
CA ALA A 73 8.17 -4.89 18.34
C ALA A 73 8.00 -6.41 18.44
N PRO A 74 8.00 -7.00 19.64
CA PRO A 74 7.64 -8.39 19.82
C PRO A 74 6.29 -8.73 19.19
N TYR A 75 6.17 -9.93 18.62
CA TYR A 75 4.99 -10.35 17.89
C TYR A 75 3.64 -10.05 18.62
N PRO A 76 3.48 -10.30 19.92
CA PRO A 76 2.23 -9.99 20.62
C PRO A 76 1.88 -8.49 20.61
N ILE A 77 2.89 -7.62 20.79
CA ILE A 77 2.72 -6.17 20.77
C ILE A 77 2.40 -5.70 19.35
N ALA A 78 3.13 -6.19 18.34
CA ALA A 78 2.88 -5.85 16.94
C ALA A 78 1.46 -6.25 16.51
N ARG A 79 0.99 -7.43 16.92
CA ARG A 79 -0.38 -7.91 16.64
C ARG A 79 -1.45 -7.07 17.34
N TRP A 80 -1.20 -6.67 18.60
CA TRP A 80 -2.08 -5.76 19.31
C TRP A 80 -2.16 -4.41 18.59
N ALA A 81 -1.03 -3.79 18.27
CA ALA A 81 -0.99 -2.51 17.58
C ALA A 81 -1.69 -2.56 16.21
N GLN A 82 -1.51 -3.63 15.44
CA GLN A 82 -2.23 -3.81 14.16
C GLN A 82 -3.76 -3.84 14.36
N ARG A 83 -4.25 -4.54 15.38
CA ARG A 83 -5.69 -4.57 15.66
C ARG A 83 -6.24 -3.21 16.06
N GLU A 84 -5.50 -2.46 16.87
CA GLU A 84 -5.85 -1.08 17.23
C GLU A 84 -5.98 -0.20 15.99
N LEU A 85 -4.96 -0.24 15.11
CA LEU A 85 -4.97 0.56 13.89
C LEU A 85 -6.08 0.15 12.91
N LEU A 86 -6.34 -1.15 12.75
CA LEU A 86 -7.45 -1.62 11.90
C LEU A 86 -8.80 -1.16 12.44
N THR A 87 -9.00 -1.22 13.76
CA THR A 87 -10.24 -0.72 14.39
C THR A 87 -10.41 0.78 14.15
N GLU A 88 -9.35 1.57 14.35
CA GLU A 88 -9.40 3.00 14.08
C GLU A 88 -9.62 3.34 12.60
N LEU A 89 -9.00 2.57 11.70
CA LEU A 89 -9.22 2.71 10.26
C LEU A 89 -10.69 2.47 9.90
N GLN A 90 -11.29 1.40 10.42
CA GLN A 90 -12.69 1.03 10.16
C GLN A 90 -13.68 1.99 10.79
N VAL A 91 -13.34 2.63 11.90
CA VAL A 91 -14.15 3.71 12.49
C VAL A 91 -14.13 4.96 11.59
N GLY A 92 -12.97 5.31 11.04
CA GLY A 92 -12.82 6.46 10.14
C GLY A 92 -13.33 6.21 8.73
N GLU A 93 -13.19 4.98 8.25
CA GLU A 93 -13.53 4.53 6.89
C GLU A 93 -14.39 3.24 6.95
N PRO A 94 -15.67 3.34 7.34
CA PRO A 94 -16.51 2.15 7.60
C PRO A 94 -16.64 1.20 6.40
N TRP A 95 -16.50 1.72 5.16
CA TRP A 95 -16.55 0.94 3.94
C TRP A 95 -15.38 -0.08 3.82
N LEU A 96 -14.29 0.11 4.56
CA LEU A 96 -13.17 -0.84 4.62
C LEU A 96 -13.43 -2.05 5.55
N ALA A 97 -14.48 -2.01 6.36
CA ALA A 97 -14.74 -3.09 7.33
C ALA A 97 -15.05 -4.46 6.66
N GLU A 98 -15.59 -4.43 5.44
CA GLU A 98 -15.93 -5.63 4.66
C GLU A 98 -14.72 -6.21 3.89
N TYR A 99 -13.61 -5.45 3.80
CA TYR A 99 -12.42 -5.80 3.02
C TYR A 99 -11.21 -5.98 3.93
N ALA A 100 -11.17 -7.13 4.62
CA ALA A 100 -10.20 -7.40 5.67
C ALA A 100 -8.75 -7.47 5.14
N TYR A 101 -8.54 -8.11 3.98
CA TYR A 101 -7.22 -8.22 3.35
C TYR A 101 -6.74 -6.88 2.77
N VAL A 102 -7.61 -6.13 2.10
CA VAL A 102 -7.30 -4.77 1.62
C VAL A 102 -6.93 -3.87 2.79
N SER A 103 -7.75 -3.85 3.85
CA SER A 103 -7.52 -3.06 5.05
C SER A 103 -6.20 -3.41 5.73
N TRP A 104 -5.92 -4.70 5.91
CA TRP A 104 -4.69 -5.16 6.53
C TRP A 104 -3.47 -4.92 5.65
N TYR A 105 -3.57 -5.24 4.36
CA TYR A 105 -2.43 -5.15 3.45
C TYR A 105 -1.97 -3.69 3.29
N PHE A 106 -2.89 -2.78 3.05
CA PHE A 106 -2.60 -1.36 2.84
C PHE A 106 -2.59 -0.51 4.13
N LEU A 107 -2.73 -1.13 5.30
CA LEU A 107 -2.68 -0.42 6.58
C LEU A 107 -1.49 0.56 6.70
N PRO A 108 -0.25 0.20 6.31
CA PRO A 108 0.90 1.10 6.42
C PRO A 108 0.73 2.41 5.67
N VAL A 109 0.06 2.40 4.51
CA VAL A 109 -0.16 3.61 3.71
C VAL A 109 -1.48 4.30 4.02
N LEU A 110 -2.51 3.55 4.43
CA LEU A 110 -3.78 4.10 4.88
C LEU A 110 -3.67 4.88 6.20
N PHE A 111 -2.60 4.65 6.98
CA PHE A 111 -2.25 5.40 8.19
C PHE A 111 -1.00 6.28 8.03
N SER A 112 -0.33 6.23 6.90
CA SER A 112 0.84 7.05 6.64
C SER A 112 0.47 8.53 6.69
N LYS A 113 1.31 9.37 7.28
CA LYS A 113 1.20 10.83 7.18
C LYS A 113 1.15 11.25 5.71
N ASP A 114 2.09 10.74 4.92
CA ASP A 114 2.22 11.09 3.52
C ASP A 114 1.34 10.12 2.70
N GLY A 115 0.35 10.64 2.03
CA GLY A 115 -0.45 9.90 1.07
C GLY A 115 -1.63 9.09 1.63
N ARG A 116 -1.93 9.15 2.94
CA ARG A 116 -3.10 8.45 3.49
C ARG A 116 -4.42 8.92 2.87
N GLU A 117 -4.59 10.22 2.73
CA GLU A 117 -5.80 10.80 2.16
C GLU A 117 -5.93 10.43 0.67
N THR A 118 -4.85 10.54 -0.09
CA THR A 118 -4.83 10.16 -1.51
C THR A 118 -5.05 8.67 -1.72
N THR A 119 -4.50 7.82 -0.85
CA THR A 119 -4.72 6.37 -0.92
C THR A 119 -6.17 6.00 -0.57
N ARG A 120 -6.75 6.63 0.47
CA ARG A 120 -8.16 6.43 0.81
C ARG A 120 -9.07 6.91 -0.31
N GLU A 121 -8.84 8.10 -0.86
CA GLU A 121 -9.58 8.64 -2.00
C GLU A 121 -9.49 7.73 -3.23
N PHE A 122 -8.29 7.18 -3.52
CA PHE A 122 -8.10 6.26 -4.62
C PHE A 122 -8.99 5.02 -4.51
N PHE A 123 -9.01 4.38 -3.36
CA PHE A 123 -9.88 3.22 -3.15
C PHE A 123 -11.36 3.57 -3.09
N ARG A 124 -11.72 4.69 -2.45
CA ARG A 124 -13.11 5.11 -2.26
C ARG A 124 -13.77 5.63 -3.53
N ASP A 125 -13.07 6.51 -4.26
CA ASP A 125 -13.67 7.33 -5.31
C ASP A 125 -13.24 6.93 -6.73
N HIS A 126 -12.23 6.06 -6.86
CA HIS A 126 -11.67 5.66 -8.14
C HIS A 126 -11.68 4.14 -8.40
N ALA A 127 -12.54 3.42 -7.70
CA ALA A 127 -12.75 1.97 -7.87
C ALA A 127 -11.42 1.18 -7.95
N SER A 128 -10.46 1.52 -7.09
CA SER A 128 -9.12 0.89 -7.07
C SER A 128 -8.40 0.95 -8.43
N GLY A 129 -8.78 1.90 -9.28
CA GLY A 129 -8.17 2.14 -10.60
C GLY A 129 -8.91 1.56 -11.81
N PHE A 130 -10.03 0.87 -11.63
CA PHE A 130 -10.83 0.34 -12.74
C PHE A 130 -11.82 1.39 -13.27
N PRO A 131 -11.82 1.73 -14.59
CA PRO A 131 -12.61 2.83 -15.12
C PRO A 131 -14.11 2.57 -15.18
N ASP A 132 -14.53 1.31 -15.31
CA ASP A 132 -15.93 0.90 -15.49
C ASP A 132 -16.48 0.10 -14.31
N ALA A 133 -15.75 0.04 -13.19
CA ALA A 133 -16.16 -0.67 -11.98
C ALA A 133 -16.77 0.27 -10.93
N THR A 134 -17.56 -0.28 -10.05
CA THR A 134 -17.93 0.36 -8.80
C THR A 134 -16.79 0.24 -7.78
N ARG A 135 -16.86 1.02 -6.69
CA ARG A 135 -15.93 0.87 -5.57
C ARG A 135 -15.94 -0.57 -5.03
N GLU A 136 -17.13 -1.10 -4.86
CA GLU A 136 -17.39 -2.43 -4.33
C GLU A 136 -16.77 -3.52 -5.21
N ASP A 137 -16.89 -3.40 -6.53
CA ASP A 137 -16.27 -4.33 -7.48
C ASP A 137 -14.75 -4.28 -7.42
N GLY A 138 -14.18 -3.06 -7.43
CA GLY A 138 -12.73 -2.85 -7.36
C GLY A 138 -12.12 -3.38 -6.05
N LEU A 139 -12.77 -3.11 -4.92
CA LEU A 139 -12.33 -3.60 -3.61
C LEU A 139 -12.47 -5.12 -3.49
N SER A 140 -13.60 -5.69 -3.94
CA SER A 140 -13.81 -7.15 -3.93
C SER A 140 -12.80 -7.88 -4.79
N PHE A 141 -12.43 -7.30 -5.94
CA PHE A 141 -11.37 -7.86 -6.78
C PHE A 141 -10.04 -7.93 -6.02
N TYR A 142 -9.59 -6.82 -5.40
CA TYR A 142 -8.31 -6.82 -4.67
C TYR A 142 -8.38 -7.58 -3.34
N GLU A 143 -9.53 -7.67 -2.69
CA GLU A 143 -9.72 -8.57 -1.56
C GLU A 143 -9.42 -10.02 -1.97
N GLY A 144 -9.93 -10.45 -3.14
CA GLY A 144 -9.62 -11.76 -3.71
C GLY A 144 -8.14 -11.93 -4.12
N VAL A 145 -7.55 -10.92 -4.76
CA VAL A 145 -6.13 -10.93 -5.14
C VAL A 145 -5.25 -11.11 -3.91
N LEU A 146 -5.40 -10.25 -2.91
CA LEU A 146 -4.56 -10.22 -1.72
C LEU A 146 -4.75 -11.44 -0.82
N SER A 147 -5.94 -12.05 -0.80
CA SER A 147 -6.20 -13.28 -0.03
C SER A 147 -5.56 -14.53 -0.65
N ALA A 148 -5.16 -14.49 -1.92
CA ALA A 148 -4.70 -15.63 -2.69
C ALA A 148 -3.22 -15.52 -3.14
N THR A 149 -2.52 -14.44 -2.78
CA THR A 149 -1.13 -14.21 -3.20
C THR A 149 -0.15 -14.36 -2.02
N ASP A 150 1.08 -14.84 -2.31
CA ASP A 150 2.18 -14.92 -1.35
C ASP A 150 2.92 -13.57 -1.22
N LEU A 151 2.16 -12.47 -1.24
CA LEU A 151 2.72 -11.12 -1.14
C LEU A 151 2.95 -10.63 0.30
N ASP A 152 2.60 -11.41 1.30
CA ASP A 152 2.67 -10.99 2.70
C ASP A 152 4.09 -10.63 3.13
N ASP A 153 5.09 -11.40 2.71
CA ASP A 153 6.50 -11.14 3.01
C ASP A 153 7.03 -9.86 2.33
N HIS A 154 6.35 -9.40 1.29
CA HIS A 154 6.69 -8.20 0.53
C HIS A 154 5.71 -7.04 0.74
N ARG A 155 4.81 -7.17 1.72
CA ARG A 155 3.71 -6.25 1.97
C ARG A 155 4.14 -4.79 2.02
N TYR A 156 5.20 -4.47 2.77
CA TYR A 156 5.62 -3.07 2.93
C TYR A 156 6.20 -2.49 1.64
N THR A 157 7.00 -3.27 0.93
CA THR A 157 7.56 -2.88 -0.37
C THR A 157 6.45 -2.54 -1.35
N MET A 158 5.51 -3.47 -1.54
CA MET A 158 4.43 -3.31 -2.50
C MET A 158 3.43 -2.21 -2.08
N ALA A 159 2.98 -2.21 -0.83
CA ALA A 159 2.01 -1.22 -0.37
C ALA A 159 2.58 0.20 -0.37
N SER A 160 3.86 0.39 -0.06
CA SER A 160 4.48 1.73 0.02
C SER A 160 4.48 2.49 -1.30
N LYS A 161 4.41 1.79 -2.43
CA LYS A 161 4.30 2.38 -3.76
C LYS A 161 3.07 3.28 -3.92
N LEU A 162 1.99 3.06 -3.19
CA LEU A 162 0.80 3.92 -3.21
C LEU A 162 0.95 5.20 -2.39
N GLY A 163 1.78 5.22 -1.38
CA GLY A 163 1.70 6.13 -0.24
C GLY A 163 2.52 7.43 -0.28
N THR A 164 2.93 7.98 -1.42
CA THR A 164 3.91 9.10 -1.43
C THR A 164 3.48 10.37 -2.16
N SER A 165 2.25 10.51 -2.60
CA SER A 165 1.80 11.69 -3.33
C SER A 165 0.95 12.62 -2.47
N GLU A 166 1.14 13.92 -2.62
CA GLU A 166 0.30 14.96 -2.01
C GLU A 166 -1.06 15.12 -2.71
N TYR A 167 -1.20 14.53 -3.89
CA TYR A 167 -2.44 14.51 -4.70
C TYR A 167 -2.66 13.13 -5.30
N VAL A 168 -3.90 12.84 -5.69
CA VAL A 168 -4.24 11.55 -6.33
C VAL A 168 -3.64 11.48 -7.72
N ASP A 169 -2.50 10.81 -7.84
CA ASP A 169 -1.89 10.48 -9.12
C ASP A 169 -2.42 9.14 -9.63
N LEU A 170 -3.53 9.20 -10.36
CA LEU A 170 -4.18 8.01 -10.88
C LEU A 170 -3.30 7.18 -11.82
N VAL A 171 -2.39 7.81 -12.55
CA VAL A 171 -1.49 7.07 -13.48
C VAL A 171 -0.55 6.20 -12.67
N ARG A 172 0.14 6.78 -11.69
CA ARG A 172 1.06 6.06 -10.81
C ARG A 172 0.33 4.99 -9.97
N MET A 173 -0.78 5.37 -9.33
CA MET A 173 -1.53 4.43 -8.47
C MET A 173 -2.07 3.24 -9.26
N ARG A 174 -2.56 3.47 -10.47
CA ARG A 174 -3.00 2.41 -11.38
C ARG A 174 -1.85 1.53 -11.86
N ALA A 175 -0.67 2.11 -12.13
CA ALA A 175 0.52 1.34 -12.48
C ALA A 175 0.93 0.43 -11.31
N THR A 176 0.94 0.96 -10.08
CA THR A 176 1.17 0.16 -8.87
C THR A 176 0.17 -1.00 -8.76
N MET A 177 -1.12 -0.75 -8.97
CA MET A 177 -2.13 -1.82 -8.89
C MET A 177 -1.97 -2.86 -10.02
N ALA A 178 -1.42 -2.48 -11.18
CA ALA A 178 -1.09 -3.43 -12.24
C ALA A 178 -0.02 -4.46 -11.81
N GLU A 179 0.89 -4.07 -10.94
CA GLU A 179 1.87 -5.01 -10.36
C GLU A 179 1.19 -6.05 -9.45
N PHE A 180 0.15 -5.68 -8.69
CA PHE A 180 -0.64 -6.65 -7.94
C PHE A 180 -1.36 -7.63 -8.87
N ASN A 181 -1.85 -7.16 -10.02
CA ASN A 181 -2.48 -8.01 -11.02
C ASN A 181 -1.45 -9.00 -11.62
N ALA A 182 -0.24 -8.54 -11.92
CA ALA A 182 0.84 -9.40 -12.40
C ALA A 182 1.27 -10.42 -11.33
N ALA A 183 1.42 -10.00 -10.06
CA ALA A 183 1.72 -10.87 -8.95
C ALA A 183 0.68 -11.98 -8.80
N LYS A 184 -0.61 -11.65 -8.92
CA LYS A 184 -1.71 -12.64 -8.90
C LYS A 184 -1.55 -13.65 -10.02
N LEU A 185 -1.24 -13.22 -11.25
CA LEU A 185 -1.02 -14.12 -12.39
C LEU A 185 0.17 -15.04 -12.17
N LEU A 186 1.28 -14.55 -11.61
CA LEU A 186 2.45 -15.36 -11.29
C LEU A 186 2.11 -16.40 -10.22
N THR A 187 1.40 -16.00 -9.16
CA THR A 187 0.94 -16.90 -8.10
C THR A 187 0.00 -17.99 -8.66
N ASP A 188 -0.99 -17.63 -9.47
CA ASP A 188 -1.94 -18.58 -10.07
C ASP A 188 -1.24 -19.58 -11.01
N ALA A 189 -0.15 -19.14 -11.64
CA ALA A 189 0.66 -20.01 -12.48
C ALA A 189 1.64 -20.88 -11.67
N GLY A 190 1.71 -20.71 -10.35
CA GLY A 190 2.57 -21.48 -9.45
C GLY A 190 4.04 -21.07 -9.46
N TYR A 191 4.35 -19.83 -9.88
CA TYR A 191 5.70 -19.30 -9.87
C TYR A 191 6.04 -18.66 -8.52
N GLU A 192 7.25 -18.94 -8.04
CA GLU A 192 7.87 -18.17 -6.96
C GLU A 192 8.56 -16.92 -7.54
N TYR A 193 8.40 -15.77 -6.89
CA TYR A 193 8.95 -14.50 -7.35
C TYR A 193 9.34 -13.56 -6.22
N THR A 194 10.19 -12.59 -6.54
CA THR A 194 10.56 -11.48 -5.66
C THR A 194 10.21 -10.15 -6.36
N PRO A 195 9.47 -9.24 -5.72
CA PRO A 195 9.20 -7.92 -6.26
C PRO A 195 10.38 -6.96 -6.07
N GLU A 196 10.41 -5.86 -6.83
CA GLU A 196 11.38 -4.76 -6.71
C GLU A 196 12.84 -5.20 -6.85
N VAL A 197 13.20 -5.72 -7.99
CA VAL A 197 14.56 -6.22 -8.26
C VAL A 197 15.45 -5.09 -8.71
N ALA A 198 16.38 -4.66 -7.85
CA ALA A 198 17.43 -3.74 -8.24
C ALA A 198 18.44 -4.44 -9.17
N LEU A 199 18.78 -3.79 -10.27
CA LEU A 199 19.75 -4.27 -11.26
C LEU A 199 21.04 -3.46 -11.17
N ASP A 200 22.15 -4.07 -11.60
CA ASP A 200 23.47 -3.42 -11.65
C ASP A 200 23.48 -2.19 -12.58
N SER A 201 22.54 -2.10 -13.50
CA SER A 201 22.33 -0.94 -14.37
C SER A 201 21.78 0.31 -13.66
N GLY A 202 21.39 0.19 -12.38
CA GLY A 202 20.72 1.24 -11.61
C GLY A 202 19.22 1.37 -11.88
N HIS A 203 18.66 0.51 -12.73
CA HIS A 203 17.22 0.36 -12.93
C HIS A 203 16.66 -0.71 -11.99
N ALA A 204 15.38 -0.63 -11.66
CA ALA A 204 14.65 -1.70 -10.99
C ALA A 204 13.64 -2.29 -11.96
N LEU A 205 13.45 -3.61 -11.90
CA LEU A 205 12.34 -4.31 -12.55
C LEU A 205 11.34 -4.77 -11.50
N ASP A 206 10.10 -4.94 -11.92
CA ASP A 206 9.00 -5.15 -10.98
C ASP A 206 9.06 -6.52 -10.30
N PHE A 207 9.47 -7.58 -11.03
CA PHE A 207 9.61 -8.92 -10.45
C PHE A 207 10.79 -9.69 -11.03
N ARG A 208 11.31 -10.61 -10.19
CA ARG A 208 12.14 -11.75 -10.62
C ARG A 208 11.41 -13.04 -10.30
N VAL A 209 11.10 -13.83 -11.31
CA VAL A 209 10.64 -15.21 -11.19
C VAL A 209 11.88 -16.10 -11.00
N HIS A 210 11.79 -17.10 -10.13
CA HIS A 210 12.96 -17.89 -9.73
C HIS A 210 13.19 -19.15 -10.57
N ASP A 211 12.11 -19.78 -11.07
CA ASP A 211 12.21 -21.01 -11.88
C ASP A 211 11.15 -21.03 -12.99
N PRO A 212 11.52 -20.86 -14.28
CA PRO A 212 12.86 -20.46 -14.75
C PRO A 212 13.19 -19.02 -14.34
N GLU A 213 14.47 -18.72 -14.14
CA GLU A 213 14.86 -17.35 -13.79
C GLU A 213 14.48 -16.40 -14.93
N THR A 214 13.56 -15.48 -14.64
CA THR A 214 13.01 -14.55 -15.63
C THR A 214 12.74 -13.20 -14.96
N LEU A 215 13.15 -12.14 -15.62
CA LEU A 215 12.85 -10.78 -15.19
C LEU A 215 11.50 -10.35 -15.78
N VAL A 216 10.70 -9.65 -14.97
CA VAL A 216 9.37 -9.19 -15.37
C VAL A 216 9.26 -7.70 -15.16
N GLU A 217 8.82 -7.02 -16.19
CA GLU A 217 8.43 -5.61 -16.16
C GLU A 217 6.92 -5.53 -16.35
N VAL A 218 6.26 -4.77 -15.51
CA VAL A 218 4.83 -4.54 -15.59
C VAL A 218 4.57 -3.13 -16.11
N THR A 219 3.65 -3.00 -17.02
CA THR A 219 3.27 -1.69 -17.55
C THR A 219 1.78 -1.60 -17.77
N ARG A 220 1.27 -0.40 -17.71
CA ARG A 220 -0.14 -0.09 -17.97
C ARG A 220 -0.22 1.09 -18.91
N PRO A 221 -0.94 0.99 -20.03
CA PRO A 221 -1.14 2.12 -20.93
C PRO A 221 -1.78 3.31 -20.24
N GLU A 222 -1.33 4.51 -20.58
CA GLU A 222 -1.93 5.73 -20.04
C GLU A 222 -3.41 5.86 -20.42
N PRO A 223 -4.22 6.56 -19.61
CA PRO A 223 -5.63 6.79 -19.91
C PRO A 223 -5.79 7.64 -21.17
N PRO A 224 -6.96 7.59 -21.83
CA PRO A 224 -7.24 8.30 -23.09
C PRO A 224 -6.93 9.80 -23.06
N THR A 225 -7.05 10.41 -21.88
CA THR A 225 -6.79 11.84 -21.66
C THR A 225 -5.32 12.23 -21.74
N ARG A 226 -4.40 11.28 -21.63
CA ARG A 226 -2.94 11.49 -21.66
C ARG A 226 -2.23 10.80 -22.81
N ARG A 227 -2.79 9.73 -23.38
CA ARG A 227 -2.17 9.01 -24.49
C ARG A 227 -2.46 9.70 -25.83
N ARG A 228 -1.51 9.57 -26.78
CA ARG A 228 -1.69 10.05 -28.16
C ARG A 228 -2.48 9.05 -29.02
N ALA A 229 -2.35 7.78 -28.70
CA ALA A 229 -3.00 6.69 -29.42
C ALA A 229 -4.52 6.73 -29.25
N GLY A 230 -5.23 6.72 -30.37
CA GLY A 230 -6.70 6.77 -30.41
C GLY A 230 -7.38 5.42 -30.21
N THR A 231 -6.63 4.31 -30.24
CA THR A 231 -7.17 2.95 -30.07
C THR A 231 -6.34 2.15 -29.06
N PRO A 232 -6.94 1.14 -28.39
CA PRO A 232 -6.21 0.25 -27.48
C PRO A 232 -4.99 -0.40 -28.14
N ALA A 233 -5.13 -0.90 -29.36
CA ALA A 233 -4.03 -1.55 -30.09
C ALA A 233 -2.84 -0.59 -30.36
N ALA A 234 -3.12 0.67 -30.68
CA ALA A 234 -2.07 1.67 -30.86
C ALA A 234 -1.42 2.06 -29.52
N ALA A 235 -2.20 2.19 -28.45
CA ALA A 235 -1.70 2.48 -27.11
C ALA A 235 -0.79 1.35 -26.60
N LEU A 236 -1.16 0.10 -26.80
CA LEU A 236 -0.34 -1.05 -26.46
C LEU A 236 1.00 -1.04 -27.19
N ARG A 237 1.00 -0.76 -28.51
CA ARG A 237 2.24 -0.66 -29.27
C ARG A 237 3.16 0.45 -28.79
N GLU A 238 2.61 1.63 -28.46
CA GLU A 238 3.40 2.74 -27.92
C GLU A 238 4.00 2.37 -26.55
N THR A 239 3.21 1.77 -25.67
CA THR A 239 3.64 1.38 -24.31
C THR A 239 4.75 0.33 -24.38
N VAL A 240 4.54 -0.76 -25.11
CA VAL A 240 5.53 -1.84 -25.25
C VAL A 240 6.78 -1.33 -25.98
N GLY A 241 6.61 -0.53 -27.04
CA GLY A 241 7.74 0.04 -27.80
C GLY A 241 8.61 0.97 -26.94
N GLY A 242 8.01 1.77 -26.07
CA GLY A 242 8.75 2.60 -25.11
C GLY A 242 9.59 1.76 -24.16
N LYS A 243 8.98 0.77 -23.50
CA LYS A 243 9.68 -0.11 -22.55
C LYS A 243 10.78 -0.96 -23.20
N SER A 244 10.53 -1.48 -24.41
CA SER A 244 11.51 -2.30 -25.13
C SER A 244 12.76 -1.51 -25.54
N ASN A 245 12.62 -0.23 -25.86
CA ASN A 245 13.74 0.60 -26.27
C ASN A 245 14.56 1.16 -25.10
N ASP A 246 13.95 1.32 -23.94
CA ASP A 246 14.61 1.93 -22.78
C ASP A 246 15.11 0.88 -21.77
N GLN A 247 14.22 0.34 -20.94
CA GLN A 247 14.59 -0.50 -19.78
C GLN A 247 14.97 -1.93 -20.19
N LEU A 248 14.29 -2.49 -21.22
CA LEU A 248 14.47 -3.89 -21.62
C LEU A 248 15.55 -4.09 -22.66
N SER A 249 16.06 -3.03 -23.28
CA SER A 249 17.14 -3.14 -24.27
C SER A 249 18.41 -3.79 -23.70
N ALA A 250 18.59 -3.76 -22.39
CA ALA A 250 19.71 -4.38 -21.67
C ALA A 250 19.39 -5.81 -21.18
N HIS A 251 18.15 -6.31 -21.36
CA HIS A 251 17.66 -7.57 -20.79
C HIS A 251 16.84 -8.35 -21.83
N GLU A 252 17.53 -9.05 -22.73
CA GLU A 252 16.91 -9.73 -23.89
C GLU A 252 15.86 -10.78 -23.52
N ASP A 253 15.93 -11.37 -22.30
CA ASP A 253 15.02 -12.41 -21.83
C ASP A 253 13.94 -11.90 -20.86
N ALA A 254 13.78 -10.58 -20.70
CA ALA A 254 12.75 -10.04 -19.83
C ALA A 254 11.35 -10.14 -20.45
N VAL A 255 10.36 -10.45 -19.63
CA VAL A 255 8.94 -10.52 -20.01
C VAL A 255 8.25 -9.21 -19.65
N VAL A 256 7.39 -8.72 -20.53
CA VAL A 256 6.53 -7.56 -20.28
C VAL A 256 5.10 -8.01 -20.02
N PHE A 257 4.60 -7.74 -18.82
CA PHE A 257 3.16 -7.80 -18.54
C PHE A 257 2.52 -6.45 -18.86
N VAL A 258 1.51 -6.47 -19.71
CA VAL A 258 0.75 -5.26 -20.03
C VAL A 258 -0.64 -5.36 -19.45
N ASP A 259 -0.90 -4.55 -18.41
CA ASP A 259 -2.22 -4.47 -17.82
C ASP A 259 -3.15 -3.61 -18.67
N CYS A 260 -4.12 -4.25 -19.31
CA CYS A 260 -5.11 -3.63 -20.18
C CYS A 260 -6.36 -3.11 -19.44
N SER A 261 -6.43 -3.24 -18.14
CA SER A 261 -7.61 -2.85 -17.35
C SER A 261 -7.89 -1.34 -17.29
N SER A 262 -7.03 -0.52 -17.92
CA SER A 262 -7.28 0.92 -18.11
C SER A 262 -8.21 1.24 -19.27
N PHE A 263 -8.45 0.28 -20.18
CA PHE A 263 -9.35 0.47 -21.29
C PHE A 263 -10.78 0.16 -20.88
N ARG A 264 -11.72 0.96 -21.42
CA ARG A 264 -13.14 0.69 -21.28
C ARG A 264 -13.60 -0.34 -22.30
N ASP A 265 -14.68 -1.05 -21.99
CA ASP A 265 -15.22 -2.07 -22.90
C ASP A 265 -15.62 -1.50 -24.26
N ASP A 266 -16.11 -0.28 -24.31
CA ASP A 266 -16.50 0.39 -25.55
C ASP A 266 -15.32 0.80 -26.44
N GLU A 267 -14.12 0.98 -25.87
CA GLU A 267 -12.91 1.32 -26.64
C GLU A 267 -12.41 0.15 -27.49
N TRP A 268 -12.71 -1.11 -27.11
CA TRP A 268 -12.30 -2.29 -27.88
C TRP A 268 -13.12 -2.52 -29.15
N ASN A 269 -14.28 -1.87 -29.25
CA ASN A 269 -15.20 -2.02 -30.37
C ASN A 269 -15.10 -0.86 -31.38
N ALA A 270 -14.17 0.05 -31.20
CA ALA A 270 -14.02 1.27 -32.01
C ALA A 270 -12.96 1.11 -33.16
#